data_a2961c4e912060361d8e5b1b0a60b413
#
_entry.id   a2961c4e912060361d8e5b1b0a60b413
#
_cell.length_a   1.000
_cell.length_b   1.000
_cell.length_c   1.000
_cell.angle_alpha   90.00
_cell.angle_beta   90.00
_cell.angle_gamma   90.00
#
_symmetry.space_group_name_H-M   'P 1'
#
loop_
_entity.id
_entity.type
_entity.pdbx_description
1 polymer ?
#
loop_
_entity_poly.entity_id
_entity_poly.type
_entity_poly.pdbx_seq_one_letter_code
_entity_poly.pdbx_strand_id
1 'polypeptide(L)'
;VCTINTLTGHGRKDWLVCPYRAVSTEIVIDAVRQLFGLAKTNVPFIAPGITLTKPAVRDNIIARLQAEQPVYIYFDAKMSGELSIPPTDKSPEFAFDVTIVEITLQGSAAHIGRFGILEIQTMDFHGSYRAAVRNLRDGLRLHPNNFAVTLQSNPQWLCEDVEGPNIANVFKRTFYQMMFKFQLGAHDRCVGCMLAIPESVWDSWQRHLGEPALTAEADGTFSLLAPGKSRPNPVPAWIYVFNPDAASAQTP
;
A
#
# COMPACT_ATOMS: atom_id res chain seq x y z
N VAL A 1 9.46 2.91 -14.50
CA VAL A 1 8.86 1.58 -14.75
C VAL A 1 8.01 1.23 -13.55
N CYS A 2 6.70 1.08 -13.76
CA CYS A 2 5.78 0.75 -12.67
C CYS A 2 5.35 -0.72 -12.69
N THR A 3 5.39 -1.34 -13.87
CA THR A 3 4.97 -2.73 -14.08
C THR A 3 6.00 -3.42 -14.96
N ILE A 4 6.33 -4.66 -14.62
CA ILE A 4 7.16 -5.56 -15.43
C ILE A 4 6.32 -6.77 -15.77
N ASN A 5 6.40 -7.24 -17.01
CA ASN A 5 5.74 -8.47 -17.39
C ASN A 5 6.73 -9.61 -17.63
N THR A 6 6.28 -10.81 -17.30
CA THR A 6 7.02 -12.04 -17.57
C THR A 6 6.15 -12.97 -18.40
N LEU A 7 6.79 -13.72 -19.29
CA LEU A 7 6.17 -14.82 -20.00
C LEU A 7 6.36 -16.10 -19.17
N THR A 8 5.28 -16.77 -18.87
CA THR A 8 5.28 -18.05 -18.16
C THR A 8 4.63 -19.12 -19.04
N GLY A 9 4.75 -20.39 -18.68
CA GLY A 9 4.04 -21.48 -19.38
C GLY A 9 2.50 -21.33 -19.37
N HIS A 10 1.97 -20.43 -18.54
CA HIS A 10 0.54 -20.10 -18.44
C HIS A 10 0.17 -18.76 -19.09
N GLY A 11 1.09 -18.16 -19.87
CA GLY A 11 0.89 -16.88 -20.53
C GLY A 11 1.66 -15.72 -19.92
N ARG A 12 1.29 -14.51 -20.32
CA ARG A 12 1.87 -13.26 -19.80
C ARG A 12 1.32 -12.97 -18.41
N LYS A 13 2.21 -12.64 -17.47
CA LYS A 13 1.86 -12.16 -16.12
C LYS A 13 2.48 -10.78 -15.88
N ASP A 14 1.66 -9.82 -15.47
CA ASP A 14 2.07 -8.47 -15.15
C ASP A 14 2.32 -8.31 -13.64
N TRP A 15 3.46 -7.70 -13.29
CA TRP A 15 3.89 -7.51 -11.92
C TRP A 15 4.01 -6.03 -11.61
N LEU A 16 3.29 -5.56 -10.62
CA LEU A 16 3.49 -4.23 -10.08
C LEU A 16 4.77 -4.22 -9.23
N VAL A 17 5.72 -3.34 -9.59
CA VAL A 17 7.03 -3.24 -8.93
C VAL A 17 7.26 -1.90 -8.24
N CYS A 18 6.41 -0.91 -8.50
CA CYS A 18 6.52 0.43 -7.93
C CYS A 18 5.52 0.59 -6.77
N PRO A 19 5.96 0.68 -5.51
CA PRO A 19 5.05 0.88 -4.39
C PRO A 19 4.28 2.20 -4.48
N TYR A 20 4.89 3.25 -5.06
CA TYR A 20 4.22 4.54 -5.23
C TYR A 20 3.00 4.52 -6.14
N ARG A 21 2.91 3.58 -7.08
CA ARG A 21 1.70 3.39 -7.87
C ARG A 21 0.60 2.69 -7.08
N ALA A 22 0.98 1.89 -6.10
CA ALA A 22 0.04 1.22 -5.21
C ALA A 22 -0.56 2.18 -4.16
N VAL A 23 0.10 3.31 -3.83
CA VAL A 23 -0.49 4.37 -2.99
C VAL A 23 -1.44 5.20 -3.86
N SER A 24 -2.55 4.61 -4.28
CA SER A 24 -3.64 5.35 -4.92
C SER A 24 -4.58 5.92 -3.85
N THR A 25 -5.28 7.00 -4.20
CA THR A 25 -6.31 7.58 -3.33
C THR A 25 -7.37 6.55 -2.95
N GLU A 26 -7.70 5.63 -3.84
CA GLU A 26 -8.70 4.58 -3.63
C GLU A 26 -8.26 3.58 -2.56
N ILE A 27 -7.02 3.10 -2.62
CA ILE A 27 -6.47 2.18 -1.62
C ILE A 27 -6.43 2.85 -0.23
N VAL A 28 -6.07 4.13 -0.16
CA VAL A 28 -6.10 4.88 1.10
C VAL A 28 -7.52 5.05 1.61
N ILE A 29 -8.50 5.34 0.74
CA ILE A 29 -9.92 5.43 1.12
C ILE A 29 -10.43 4.09 1.66
N ASP A 30 -10.13 2.99 0.98
CA ASP A 30 -10.55 1.66 1.40
C ASP A 30 -9.88 1.25 2.71
N ALA A 31 -8.59 1.57 2.88
CA ALA A 31 -7.89 1.37 4.14
C ALA A 31 -8.52 2.17 5.29
N VAL A 32 -8.87 3.44 5.07
CA VAL A 32 -9.59 4.27 6.07
C VAL A 32 -10.91 3.63 6.43
N ARG A 33 -11.72 3.25 5.44
CA ARG A 33 -13.02 2.62 5.69
C ARG A 33 -12.91 1.34 6.50
N GLN A 34 -12.00 0.45 6.10
CA GLN A 34 -11.85 -0.84 6.73
C GLN A 34 -11.25 -0.74 8.13
N LEU A 35 -10.17 0.03 8.29
CA LEU A 35 -9.48 0.17 9.57
C LEU A 35 -10.32 0.92 10.62
N PHE A 36 -11.03 1.95 10.21
CA PHE A 36 -11.83 2.77 11.14
C PHE A 36 -13.31 2.37 11.22
N GLY A 37 -13.72 1.30 10.52
CA GLY A 37 -15.06 0.76 10.57
C GLY A 37 -16.12 1.69 9.97
N LEU A 38 -15.81 2.42 8.90
CA LEU A 38 -16.74 3.36 8.29
C LEU A 38 -17.72 2.65 7.35
N ALA A 39 -18.97 3.02 7.42
CA ALA A 39 -19.97 2.56 6.46
C ALA A 39 -19.60 3.03 5.03
N LYS A 40 -19.92 2.22 4.02
CA LYS A 40 -19.64 2.56 2.60
C LYS A 40 -20.28 3.87 2.14
N THR A 41 -21.39 4.27 2.80
CA THR A 41 -22.10 5.53 2.54
C THR A 41 -21.39 6.76 3.10
N ASN A 42 -20.51 6.59 4.09
CA ASN A 42 -19.76 7.70 4.66
C ASN A 42 -18.61 8.08 3.71
N VAL A 43 -18.56 9.36 3.36
CA VAL A 43 -17.45 9.92 2.56
C VAL A 43 -16.51 10.64 3.52
N PRO A 44 -15.43 9.99 3.98
CA PRO A 44 -14.47 10.63 4.86
C PRO A 44 -13.69 11.70 4.09
N PHE A 45 -13.32 12.78 4.78
CA PHE A 45 -12.31 13.69 4.25
C PHE A 45 -10.92 13.12 4.55
N ILE A 46 -10.14 12.91 3.51
CA ILE A 46 -8.79 12.36 3.62
C ILE A 46 -7.82 13.31 2.95
N ALA A 47 -6.77 13.70 3.66
CA ALA A 47 -5.75 14.59 3.13
C ALA A 47 -4.33 14.10 3.45
N PRO A 48 -3.36 14.32 2.53
CA PRO A 48 -1.94 14.09 2.82
C PRO A 48 -1.43 15.04 3.90
N GLY A 49 -0.61 14.54 4.83
CA GLY A 49 -0.05 15.33 5.92
C GLY A 49 0.74 16.56 5.49
N ILE A 50 1.44 16.48 4.35
CA ILE A 50 2.16 17.62 3.78
C ILE A 50 1.25 18.82 3.46
N THR A 51 -0.03 18.60 3.19
CA THR A 51 -0.98 19.68 2.89
C THR A 51 -1.36 20.51 4.11
N LEU A 52 -1.07 20.04 5.32
CA LEU A 52 -1.30 20.75 6.57
C LEU A 52 -0.47 22.05 6.70
N THR A 53 0.56 22.20 5.89
CA THR A 53 1.33 23.44 5.78
C THR A 53 0.49 24.60 5.22
N LYS A 54 -0.61 24.29 4.47
CA LYS A 54 -1.50 25.26 3.84
C LYS A 54 -2.61 25.70 4.80
N PRO A 55 -2.74 27.01 5.12
CA PRO A 55 -3.80 27.49 6.02
C PRO A 55 -5.21 27.05 5.59
N ALA A 56 -5.54 27.20 4.31
CA ALA A 56 -6.86 26.84 3.78
C ALA A 56 -7.24 25.37 4.00
N VAL A 57 -6.24 24.46 4.03
CA VAL A 57 -6.49 23.04 4.34
C VAL A 57 -6.82 22.88 5.82
N ARG A 58 -6.08 23.55 6.71
CA ARG A 58 -6.36 23.52 8.16
C ARG A 58 -7.75 24.09 8.47
N ASP A 59 -8.12 25.20 7.85
CA ASP A 59 -9.43 25.83 8.04
C ASP A 59 -10.56 24.90 7.56
N ASN A 60 -10.36 24.23 6.41
CA ASN A 60 -11.31 23.24 5.91
C ASN A 60 -11.45 22.03 6.86
N ILE A 61 -10.32 21.54 7.43
CA ILE A 61 -10.35 20.46 8.43
C ILE A 61 -11.17 20.87 9.63
N ILE A 62 -10.95 22.06 10.20
CA ILE A 62 -11.71 22.56 11.36
C ILE A 62 -13.19 22.68 11.02
N ALA A 63 -13.55 23.26 9.87
CA ALA A 63 -14.94 23.38 9.44
C ALA A 63 -15.65 22.02 9.32
N ARG A 64 -14.94 21.01 8.80
CA ARG A 64 -15.48 19.64 8.69
C ARG A 64 -15.67 18.98 10.05
N LEU A 65 -14.70 19.14 10.96
CA LEU A 65 -14.80 18.63 12.32
C LEU A 65 -15.95 19.28 13.09
N GLN A 66 -16.18 20.59 12.90
CA GLN A 66 -17.32 21.29 13.45
C GLN A 66 -18.67 20.81 12.88
N ALA A 67 -18.67 20.33 11.64
CA ALA A 67 -19.81 19.69 10.99
C ALA A 67 -19.93 18.18 11.29
N GLU A 68 -19.19 17.67 12.27
CA GLU A 68 -19.14 16.26 12.68
C GLU A 68 -18.77 15.29 11.54
N GLN A 69 -18.08 15.78 10.52
CA GLN A 69 -17.60 14.93 9.45
C GLN A 69 -16.29 14.23 9.84
N PRO A 70 -16.12 12.94 9.53
CA PRO A 70 -14.90 12.21 9.82
C PRO A 70 -13.73 12.74 8.96
N VAL A 71 -12.61 13.06 9.62
CA VAL A 71 -11.41 13.61 8.99
C VAL A 71 -10.22 12.71 9.29
N TYR A 72 -9.48 12.36 8.25
CA TYR A 72 -8.27 11.55 8.32
C TYR A 72 -7.11 12.24 7.61
N ILE A 73 -5.92 12.12 8.19
CA ILE A 73 -4.68 12.58 7.59
C ILE A 73 -3.77 11.37 7.42
N TYR A 74 -3.18 11.23 6.24
CA TYR A 74 -2.20 10.18 6.02
C TYR A 74 -0.80 10.73 5.77
N PHE A 75 0.19 9.97 6.21
CA PHE A 75 1.61 10.26 6.07
C PHE A 75 2.25 9.12 5.30
N ASP A 76 2.95 9.43 4.23
CA ASP A 76 3.65 8.45 3.40
C ASP A 76 5.07 8.92 3.01
N ALA A 77 5.93 7.98 2.61
CA ALA A 77 7.30 8.26 2.20
C ALA A 77 7.39 9.18 0.96
N LYS A 78 6.43 9.08 0.05
CA LYS A 78 6.40 9.87 -1.19
C LYS A 78 6.31 11.37 -0.93
N MET A 79 5.68 11.74 0.18
CA MET A 79 5.48 13.13 0.58
C MET A 79 6.40 13.56 1.72
N SER A 80 7.50 12.84 1.94
CA SER A 80 8.46 13.08 3.03
C SER A 80 7.81 13.07 4.42
N GLY A 81 6.74 12.30 4.57
CA GLY A 81 5.93 12.18 5.79
C GLY A 81 5.91 10.77 6.37
N GLU A 82 6.79 9.87 5.92
CA GLU A 82 6.90 8.55 6.51
C GLU A 82 7.18 8.66 8.01
N LEU A 83 6.32 8.05 8.80
CA LEU A 83 6.51 7.98 10.23
C LEU A 83 7.33 6.74 10.57
N SER A 84 8.30 6.89 11.47
CA SER A 84 9.09 5.79 11.96
C SER A 84 9.12 5.76 13.48
N ILE A 85 9.34 4.55 14.01
CA ILE A 85 9.70 4.36 15.41
C ILE A 85 11.23 4.29 15.47
N PRO A 86 11.88 5.17 16.24
CA PRO A 86 13.33 5.16 16.37
C PRO A 86 13.86 3.81 16.85
N PRO A 87 15.07 3.41 16.47
CA PRO A 87 15.69 2.21 16.96
C PRO A 87 15.93 2.29 18.47
N THR A 88 15.89 1.13 19.11
CA THR A 88 16.28 0.95 20.52
C THR A 88 17.41 -0.06 20.60
N ASP A 89 17.98 -0.27 21.78
CA ASP A 89 19.00 -1.30 22.01
C ASP A 89 18.51 -2.73 21.66
N LYS A 90 17.19 -2.90 21.59
CA LYS A 90 16.54 -4.21 21.37
C LYS A 90 15.74 -4.32 20.06
N SER A 91 15.56 -3.22 19.35
CA SER A 91 14.79 -3.22 18.10
C SER A 91 15.39 -2.26 17.07
N PRO A 92 15.38 -2.64 15.77
CA PRO A 92 15.75 -1.73 14.70
C PRO A 92 14.71 -0.61 14.57
N GLU A 93 15.02 0.40 13.75
CA GLU A 93 14.03 1.38 13.32
C GLU A 93 12.94 0.71 12.50
N PHE A 94 11.69 1.07 12.77
CA PHE A 94 10.52 0.64 11.99
C PHE A 94 9.89 1.85 11.30
N ALA A 95 10.05 1.93 10.00
CA ALA A 95 9.34 2.88 9.16
C ALA A 95 8.04 2.25 8.62
N PHE A 96 6.99 3.05 8.46
CA PHE A 96 5.68 2.63 7.96
C PHE A 96 5.43 3.26 6.59
N ASP A 97 5.01 2.45 5.63
CA ASP A 97 4.74 2.94 4.26
C ASP A 97 3.66 4.03 4.27
N VAL A 98 2.58 3.82 5.01
CA VAL A 98 1.52 4.80 5.25
C VAL A 98 1.00 4.70 6.67
N THR A 99 0.96 5.83 7.38
CA THR A 99 0.26 5.97 8.66
C THR A 99 -0.96 6.85 8.47
N ILE A 100 -2.13 6.36 8.86
CA ILE A 100 -3.40 7.08 8.77
C ILE A 100 -3.82 7.49 10.18
N VAL A 101 -4.13 8.77 10.36
CA VAL A 101 -4.47 9.34 11.66
C VAL A 101 -5.85 9.97 11.60
N GLU A 102 -6.72 9.59 12.53
CA GLU A 102 -8.01 10.24 12.76
C GLU A 102 -7.79 11.59 13.44
N ILE A 103 -8.45 12.63 12.95
CA ILE A 103 -8.45 13.93 13.59
C ILE A 103 -9.80 14.15 14.27
N THR A 104 -9.74 14.53 15.53
CA THR A 104 -10.92 14.79 16.36
C THR A 104 -10.92 16.24 16.86
N LEU A 105 -12.10 16.75 17.24
CA LEU A 105 -12.23 18.07 17.85
C LEU A 105 -12.38 17.93 19.37
N GLN A 106 -11.54 18.63 20.13
CA GLN A 106 -11.69 18.76 21.59
C GLN A 106 -11.83 20.24 21.93
N GLY A 107 -13.03 20.67 22.30
CA GLY A 107 -13.34 22.11 22.35
C GLY A 107 -13.24 22.74 20.97
N SER A 108 -12.38 23.73 20.80
CA SER A 108 -12.10 24.38 19.50
C SER A 108 -10.80 23.90 18.84
N ALA A 109 -10.08 23.00 19.45
CA ALA A 109 -8.78 22.54 18.95
C ALA A 109 -8.85 21.16 18.30
N ALA A 110 -8.13 20.99 17.18
CA ALA A 110 -7.97 19.70 16.54
C ALA A 110 -6.92 18.87 17.27
N HIS A 111 -7.23 17.61 17.53
CA HIS A 111 -6.37 16.65 18.21
C HIS A 111 -6.20 15.38 17.38
N ILE A 112 -5.07 14.73 17.60
CA ILE A 112 -4.78 13.42 17.02
C ILE A 112 -5.58 12.36 17.79
N GLY A 113 -6.49 11.70 17.10
CA GLY A 113 -7.29 10.58 17.59
C GLY A 113 -6.59 9.24 17.47
N ARG A 114 -7.31 8.25 16.97
CA ARG A 114 -6.80 6.89 16.69
C ARG A 114 -5.94 6.89 15.43
N PHE A 115 -5.16 5.85 15.25
CA PHE A 115 -4.34 5.68 14.04
C PHE A 115 -4.43 4.24 13.50
N GLY A 116 -4.18 4.10 12.21
CA GLY A 116 -4.04 2.81 11.53
C GLY A 116 -2.81 2.79 10.65
N ILE A 117 -2.32 1.60 10.33
CA ILE A 117 -1.13 1.37 9.52
C ILE A 117 -1.51 0.67 8.23
N LEU A 118 -0.98 1.17 7.13
CA LEU A 118 -1.08 0.54 5.81
C LEU A 118 0.33 0.29 5.29
N GLU A 119 0.68 -0.99 5.14
CA GLU A 119 1.89 -1.46 4.49
C GLU A 119 1.59 -1.86 3.05
N ILE A 120 2.54 -1.66 2.16
CA ILE A 120 2.35 -1.93 0.74
C ILE A 120 3.50 -2.81 0.26
N GLN A 121 3.18 -3.99 -0.25
CA GLN A 121 4.18 -4.87 -0.80
C GLN A 121 3.89 -5.15 -2.27
N THR A 122 4.80 -4.72 -3.12
CA THR A 122 4.82 -5.03 -4.56
C THR A 122 5.83 -6.14 -4.87
N MET A 123 5.92 -6.56 -6.14
CA MET A 123 6.87 -7.59 -6.53
C MET A 123 8.28 -7.03 -6.63
N ASP A 124 9.24 -7.72 -6.03
CA ASP A 124 10.67 -7.53 -6.28
C ASP A 124 11.12 -8.50 -7.39
N PHE A 125 12.17 -8.10 -8.09
CA PHE A 125 12.84 -8.95 -9.06
C PHE A 125 14.29 -9.18 -8.63
N HIS A 126 14.86 -10.29 -9.03
CA HIS A 126 16.29 -10.49 -8.92
C HIS A 126 17.04 -9.52 -9.85
N GLY A 127 18.21 -9.06 -9.42
CA GLY A 127 19.00 -8.10 -10.17
C GLY A 127 18.65 -6.63 -9.87
N SER A 128 18.92 -5.74 -10.80
CA SER A 128 18.81 -4.30 -10.61
C SER A 128 18.06 -3.61 -11.74
N TYR A 129 17.07 -2.82 -11.40
CA TYR A 129 16.37 -1.95 -12.36
C TYR A 129 17.19 -0.73 -12.81
N ARG A 130 18.36 -0.47 -12.20
CA ARG A 130 19.14 0.76 -12.46
C ARG A 130 19.59 0.85 -13.92
N ALA A 131 20.05 -0.25 -14.50
CA ALA A 131 20.45 -0.32 -15.90
C ALA A 131 19.25 -0.05 -16.82
N ALA A 132 18.15 -0.76 -16.63
CA ALA A 132 16.92 -0.58 -17.42
C ALA A 132 16.37 0.85 -17.34
N VAL A 133 16.30 1.45 -16.14
CA VAL A 133 15.85 2.84 -15.96
C VAL A 133 16.79 3.83 -16.65
N ARG A 134 18.10 3.64 -16.54
CA ARG A 134 19.09 4.48 -17.22
C ARG A 134 18.93 4.37 -18.74
N ASN A 135 18.85 3.16 -19.27
CA ASN A 135 18.71 2.92 -20.70
C ASN A 135 17.43 3.55 -21.26
N LEU A 136 16.30 3.43 -20.54
CA LEU A 136 15.05 4.08 -20.93
C LEU A 136 15.16 5.60 -20.96
N ARG A 137 15.77 6.19 -19.91
CA ARG A 137 15.96 7.64 -19.82
C ARG A 137 16.88 8.15 -20.93
N ASP A 138 17.99 7.47 -21.17
CA ASP A 138 18.96 7.85 -22.20
C ASP A 138 18.39 7.58 -23.60
N GLY A 139 17.65 6.50 -23.80
CA GLY A 139 16.93 6.22 -25.04
C GLY A 139 15.89 7.31 -25.37
N LEU A 140 15.09 7.74 -24.38
CA LEU A 140 14.13 8.84 -24.59
C LEU A 140 14.83 10.16 -24.92
N ARG A 141 15.96 10.45 -24.25
CA ARG A 141 16.74 11.68 -24.48
C ARG A 141 17.38 11.69 -25.88
N LEU A 142 17.94 10.55 -26.31
CA LEU A 142 18.70 10.44 -27.57
C LEU A 142 17.79 10.23 -28.78
N HIS A 143 16.61 9.64 -28.58
CA HIS A 143 15.68 9.29 -29.64
C HIS A 143 14.24 9.78 -29.36
N PRO A 144 14.03 11.09 -29.06
CA PRO A 144 12.72 11.57 -28.60
C PRO A 144 11.59 11.33 -29.60
N ASN A 145 11.88 11.38 -30.91
CA ASN A 145 10.89 11.22 -31.96
C ASN A 145 10.64 9.76 -32.35
N ASN A 146 11.60 8.86 -32.06
CA ASN A 146 11.59 7.46 -32.48
C ASN A 146 11.68 6.51 -31.29
N PHE A 147 11.47 6.99 -30.06
CA PHE A 147 11.74 6.23 -28.85
C PHE A 147 11.08 4.85 -28.84
N ALA A 148 9.79 4.77 -29.20
CA ALA A 148 9.05 3.51 -29.19
C ALA A 148 9.65 2.48 -30.18
N VAL A 149 10.00 2.91 -31.40
CA VAL A 149 10.59 2.05 -32.43
C VAL A 149 12.00 1.62 -32.02
N THR A 150 12.78 2.56 -31.49
CA THR A 150 14.15 2.28 -31.00
C THR A 150 14.11 1.27 -29.83
N LEU A 151 13.14 1.40 -28.92
CA LEU A 151 12.97 0.49 -27.81
C LEU A 151 12.57 -0.92 -28.28
N GLN A 152 11.66 -1.02 -29.27
CA GLN A 152 11.30 -2.30 -29.85
C GLN A 152 12.49 -3.01 -30.53
N SER A 153 13.40 -2.24 -31.12
CA SER A 153 14.63 -2.77 -31.74
C SER A 153 15.72 -3.14 -30.73
N ASN A 154 15.58 -2.71 -29.45
CA ASN A 154 16.55 -2.94 -28.37
C ASN A 154 15.84 -3.44 -27.11
N PRO A 155 15.14 -4.58 -27.14
CA PRO A 155 14.36 -5.08 -26.00
C PRO A 155 15.23 -5.38 -24.78
N GLN A 156 16.51 -5.68 -24.95
CA GLN A 156 17.49 -5.91 -23.88
C GLN A 156 17.65 -4.68 -22.97
N TRP A 157 17.35 -3.48 -23.42
CA TRP A 157 17.40 -2.28 -22.59
C TRP A 157 16.45 -2.33 -21.41
N LEU A 158 15.37 -3.11 -21.51
CA LEU A 158 14.34 -3.24 -20.47
C LEU A 158 14.69 -4.30 -19.41
N CYS A 159 15.53 -5.26 -19.76
CA CYS A 159 15.80 -6.42 -18.91
C CYS A 159 17.28 -6.62 -18.57
N GLU A 160 18.14 -5.66 -18.95
CA GLU A 160 19.55 -5.70 -18.55
C GLU A 160 19.67 -5.74 -17.03
N ASP A 161 20.37 -6.72 -16.50
CA ASP A 161 20.52 -6.99 -15.07
C ASP A 161 19.20 -7.29 -14.30
N VAL A 162 18.09 -7.52 -15.00
CA VAL A 162 16.82 -7.92 -14.39
C VAL A 162 16.56 -9.39 -14.68
N GLU A 163 16.54 -10.20 -13.64
CA GLU A 163 16.25 -11.63 -13.73
C GLU A 163 14.74 -11.91 -13.54
N GLY A 164 14.34 -12.98 -12.97
CA GLY A 164 12.92 -13.27 -12.72
C GLY A 164 12.35 -12.63 -11.44
N PRO A 165 11.03 -12.76 -11.19
CA PRO A 165 10.40 -12.28 -9.96
C PRO A 165 10.95 -13.01 -8.73
N ASN A 166 11.31 -12.25 -7.69
CA ASN A 166 11.88 -12.76 -6.45
C ASN A 166 10.79 -13.04 -5.40
N ILE A 167 9.92 -13.99 -5.69
CA ILE A 167 8.74 -14.32 -4.89
C ILE A 167 9.13 -14.70 -3.44
N ALA A 168 10.19 -15.48 -3.28
CA ALA A 168 10.65 -15.93 -1.97
C ALA A 168 11.13 -14.76 -1.09
N ASN A 169 11.80 -13.77 -1.68
CA ASN A 169 12.23 -12.59 -0.96
C ASN A 169 11.06 -11.70 -0.55
N VAL A 170 10.12 -11.48 -1.48
CA VAL A 170 8.88 -10.74 -1.21
C VAL A 170 8.14 -11.38 -0.05
N PHE A 171 7.95 -12.69 -0.07
CA PHE A 171 7.29 -13.41 1.01
C PHE A 171 8.02 -13.24 2.36
N LYS A 172 9.34 -13.45 2.39
CA LYS A 172 10.12 -13.32 3.63
C LYS A 172 10.05 -11.90 4.19
N ARG A 173 10.22 -10.88 3.36
CA ARG A 173 10.15 -9.47 3.79
C ARG A 173 8.78 -9.14 4.36
N THR A 174 7.72 -9.53 3.67
CA THR A 174 6.35 -9.29 4.11
C THR A 174 6.05 -9.99 5.42
N PHE A 175 6.48 -11.24 5.58
CA PHE A 175 6.31 -11.96 6.83
C PHE A 175 6.98 -11.24 8.01
N TYR A 176 8.22 -10.78 7.85
CA TYR A 176 8.90 -10.00 8.88
C TYR A 176 8.18 -8.67 9.17
N GLN A 177 7.76 -7.97 8.15
CA GLN A 177 7.02 -6.71 8.31
C GLN A 177 5.74 -6.92 9.11
N MET A 178 4.95 -7.94 8.77
CA MET A 178 3.73 -8.27 9.49
C MET A 178 4.02 -8.67 10.94
N MET A 179 5.01 -9.53 11.17
CA MET A 179 5.37 -10.01 12.51
C MET A 179 5.75 -8.86 13.45
N PHE A 180 6.52 -7.89 13.00
CA PHE A 180 7.03 -6.82 13.84
C PHE A 180 6.18 -5.57 13.81
N LYS A 181 5.82 -5.07 12.63
CA LYS A 181 5.06 -3.83 12.51
C LYS A 181 3.63 -3.98 13.03
N PHE A 182 2.99 -5.12 12.81
CA PHE A 182 1.62 -5.37 13.23
C PHE A 182 1.47 -5.58 14.76
N GLN A 183 2.57 -5.74 15.48
CA GLN A 183 2.53 -5.68 16.95
C GLN A 183 2.09 -4.31 17.48
N LEU A 184 2.25 -3.24 16.70
CA LEU A 184 1.66 -1.93 17.02
C LEU A 184 0.13 -1.97 17.12
N GLY A 185 -0.49 -2.97 16.51
CA GLY A 185 -1.88 -3.24 16.70
C GLY A 185 -2.32 -3.42 18.15
N ALA A 186 -1.40 -3.77 19.04
CA ALA A 186 -1.67 -3.86 20.49
C ALA A 186 -1.70 -2.49 21.19
N HIS A 187 -1.34 -1.40 20.52
CA HIS A 187 -1.39 -0.06 21.10
C HIS A 187 -2.84 0.43 21.21
N ASP A 188 -3.24 0.97 22.36
CA ASP A 188 -4.63 1.35 22.66
C ASP A 188 -5.29 2.28 21.64
N ARG A 189 -4.49 3.10 20.96
CA ARG A 189 -4.97 4.02 19.91
C ARG A 189 -4.87 3.46 18.49
N CYS A 190 -4.31 2.27 18.30
CA CYS A 190 -4.22 1.65 16.99
C CYS A 190 -5.55 0.94 16.65
N VAL A 191 -6.16 1.30 15.53
CA VAL A 191 -7.40 0.66 15.06
C VAL A 191 -7.15 -0.58 14.24
N GLY A 192 -5.91 -0.80 13.80
CA GLY A 192 -5.52 -1.98 13.04
C GLY A 192 -4.38 -1.73 12.07
N CYS A 193 -3.95 -2.82 11.44
CA CYS A 193 -2.90 -2.83 10.44
C CYS A 193 -3.41 -3.51 9.18
N MET A 194 -3.08 -2.96 8.02
CA MET A 194 -3.45 -3.50 6.72
C MET A 194 -2.21 -3.70 5.87
N LEU A 195 -2.11 -4.83 5.21
CA LEU A 195 -1.14 -5.11 4.16
C LEU A 195 -1.84 -5.08 2.81
N ALA A 196 -1.51 -4.13 1.95
CA ALA A 196 -1.99 -4.07 0.58
C ALA A 196 -1.02 -4.76 -0.37
N ILE A 197 -1.52 -5.71 -1.15
CA ILE A 197 -0.74 -6.48 -2.13
C ILE A 197 -1.49 -6.59 -3.46
N PRO A 198 -0.80 -6.54 -4.61
CA PRO A 198 -1.40 -6.85 -5.88
C PRO A 198 -1.88 -8.31 -5.94
N GLU A 199 -2.96 -8.56 -6.68
CA GLU A 199 -3.48 -9.91 -6.92
C GLU A 199 -2.41 -10.87 -7.43
N SER A 200 -1.52 -10.42 -8.32
CA SER A 200 -0.41 -11.23 -8.81
C SER A 200 0.57 -11.69 -7.72
N VAL A 201 0.76 -10.87 -6.67
CA VAL A 201 1.57 -11.24 -5.49
C VAL A 201 0.80 -12.25 -4.63
N TRP A 202 -0.48 -12.00 -4.37
CA TRP A 202 -1.36 -12.91 -3.62
C TRP A 202 -1.38 -14.31 -4.23
N ASP A 203 -1.63 -14.43 -5.54
CA ASP A 203 -1.61 -15.70 -6.26
C ASP A 203 -0.27 -16.43 -6.17
N SER A 204 0.85 -15.66 -6.20
CA SER A 204 2.17 -16.27 -6.10
C SER A 204 2.43 -16.86 -4.72
N TRP A 205 1.86 -16.26 -3.66
CA TRP A 205 1.94 -16.80 -2.31
C TRP A 205 1.17 -18.09 -2.14
N GLN A 206 -0.03 -18.18 -2.71
CA GLN A 206 -0.84 -19.40 -2.64
C GLN A 206 -0.12 -20.61 -3.22
N ARG A 207 0.67 -20.43 -4.26
CA ARG A 207 1.50 -21.49 -4.83
C ARG A 207 2.57 -22.02 -3.87
N HIS A 208 3.03 -21.21 -2.94
CA HIS A 208 4.06 -21.59 -1.96
C HIS A 208 3.48 -22.08 -0.64
N LEU A 209 2.36 -21.53 -0.22
CA LEU A 209 1.74 -21.79 1.08
C LEU A 209 0.56 -22.75 1.00
N GLY A 210 0.10 -23.07 -0.21
CA GLY A 210 -1.20 -23.70 -0.45
C GLY A 210 -2.33 -22.68 -0.41
N GLU A 211 -3.48 -23.06 -0.95
CA GLU A 211 -4.67 -22.22 -0.94
C GLU A 211 -5.27 -22.22 0.47
N PRO A 212 -5.38 -21.04 1.13
CA PRO A 212 -6.00 -20.97 2.44
C PRO A 212 -7.51 -21.24 2.33
N ALA A 213 -8.06 -21.95 3.28
CA ALA A 213 -9.50 -22.07 3.43
C ALA A 213 -10.06 -20.74 3.94
N LEU A 214 -10.71 -19.98 3.06
CA LEU A 214 -11.31 -18.68 3.38
C LEU A 214 -12.80 -18.84 3.70
N THR A 215 -13.24 -18.24 4.80
CA THR A 215 -14.65 -18.14 5.18
C THR A 215 -15.18 -16.78 4.79
N ALA A 216 -16.23 -16.72 3.95
CA ALA A 216 -16.87 -15.47 3.57
C ALA A 216 -17.63 -14.86 4.76
N GLU A 217 -17.48 -13.56 4.97
CA GLU A 217 -18.15 -12.77 6.00
C GLU A 217 -19.27 -11.92 5.39
N ALA A 218 -20.22 -11.49 6.23
CA ALA A 218 -21.41 -10.75 5.79
C ALA A 218 -21.09 -9.35 5.20
N ASP A 219 -19.94 -8.78 5.54
CA ASP A 219 -19.47 -7.47 5.04
C ASP A 219 -18.77 -7.56 3.68
N GLY A 220 -18.65 -8.77 3.12
CA GLY A 220 -17.97 -9.04 1.86
C GLY A 220 -16.46 -9.27 2.01
N THR A 221 -15.95 -9.35 3.23
CA THR A 221 -14.57 -9.76 3.50
C THR A 221 -14.47 -11.28 3.63
N PHE A 222 -13.24 -11.78 3.79
CA PHE A 222 -12.97 -13.19 4.04
C PHE A 222 -12.15 -13.35 5.31
N SER A 223 -12.40 -14.39 6.06
CA SER A 223 -11.67 -14.74 7.27
C SER A 223 -10.82 -15.99 7.06
N LEU A 224 -9.61 -16.00 7.62
CA LEU A 224 -8.77 -17.20 7.75
C LEU A 224 -9.19 -18.08 8.94
N LEU A 225 -10.14 -17.63 9.74
CA LEU A 225 -10.64 -18.41 10.88
C LEU A 225 -11.59 -19.48 10.41
N ALA A 226 -11.49 -20.66 11.00
CA ALA A 226 -12.46 -21.71 10.78
C ALA A 226 -13.88 -21.25 11.20
N PRO A 227 -14.94 -21.73 10.52
CA PRO A 227 -16.31 -21.39 10.85
C PRO A 227 -16.62 -21.60 12.35
N GLY A 228 -17.30 -20.65 12.97
CA GLY A 228 -17.66 -20.70 14.40
C GLY A 228 -16.53 -20.39 15.39
N LYS A 229 -15.34 -20.04 14.92
CA LYS A 229 -14.27 -19.53 15.77
C LYS A 229 -14.35 -18.02 15.86
N SER A 230 -14.36 -17.49 17.08
CA SER A 230 -14.23 -16.05 17.32
C SER A 230 -12.76 -15.63 17.29
N ARG A 231 -12.50 -14.42 16.84
CA ARG A 231 -11.17 -13.82 16.95
C ARG A 231 -10.81 -13.67 18.43
N PRO A 232 -9.68 -14.19 18.87
CA PRO A 232 -9.20 -13.89 20.21
C PRO A 232 -8.81 -12.42 20.23
N ASN A 233 -9.47 -11.65 20.98
CA ASN A 233 -9.37 -10.21 21.24
C ASN A 233 -8.34 -9.46 20.39
N PRO A 234 -8.75 -8.48 19.61
CA PRO A 234 -7.94 -8.17 18.53
C PRO A 234 -7.95 -6.81 17.95
N VAL A 235 -6.83 -6.35 17.72
CA VAL A 235 -6.64 -5.36 16.69
C VAL A 235 -6.69 -6.06 15.34
N PRO A 236 -7.58 -5.67 14.43
CA PRO A 236 -7.70 -6.34 13.15
C PRO A 236 -6.40 -6.21 12.34
N ALA A 237 -5.91 -7.34 11.84
CA ALA A 237 -4.90 -7.39 10.80
C ALA A 237 -5.57 -7.82 9.50
N TRP A 238 -5.39 -7.03 8.45
CA TRP A 238 -6.04 -7.19 7.17
C TRP A 238 -5.03 -7.44 6.06
N ILE A 239 -5.37 -8.30 5.11
CA ILE A 239 -4.72 -8.35 3.81
C ILE A 239 -5.71 -7.78 2.79
N TYR A 240 -5.31 -6.71 2.12
CA TYR A 240 -6.08 -6.08 1.06
C TYR A 240 -5.46 -6.46 -0.29
N VAL A 241 -6.17 -7.29 -1.04
CA VAL A 241 -5.74 -7.71 -2.37
C VAL A 241 -6.39 -6.80 -3.40
N PHE A 242 -5.58 -6.14 -4.24
CA PHE A 242 -6.07 -5.23 -5.26
C PHE A 242 -5.59 -5.60 -6.66
N ASN A 243 -6.42 -5.25 -7.66
CA ASN A 243 -6.06 -5.41 -9.05
C ASN A 243 -5.54 -4.06 -9.59
N PRO A 244 -4.25 -3.97 -10.00
CA PRO A 244 -3.68 -2.72 -10.49
C PRO A 244 -4.29 -2.24 -11.81
N ASP A 245 -4.91 -3.11 -12.59
CA ASP A 245 -5.51 -2.77 -13.88
C ASP A 245 -6.89 -2.12 -13.71
N ALA A 246 -7.63 -2.47 -12.66
CA ALA A 246 -8.91 -1.84 -12.34
C ALA A 246 -8.74 -0.36 -11.96
N ALA A 247 -7.62 0.00 -11.32
CA ALA A 247 -7.29 1.38 -10.95
C ALA A 247 -6.85 2.25 -12.15
N SER A 248 -6.37 1.65 -13.25
CA SER A 248 -5.94 2.38 -14.46
C SER A 248 -7.07 2.74 -15.40
N ALA A 249 -8.25 2.15 -15.23
CA ALA A 249 -9.43 2.42 -16.08
C ALA A 249 -10.15 3.74 -15.74
N GLN A 250 -9.74 4.46 -14.70
CA GLN A 250 -10.41 5.67 -14.21
C GLN A 250 -9.60 6.96 -14.34
N THR A 251 -8.55 7.01 -15.14
CA THR A 251 -7.88 8.28 -15.43
C THR A 251 -8.20 8.72 -16.86
N PRO A 252 -8.97 9.80 -17.05
CA PRO A 252 -9.01 10.49 -18.34
C PRO A 252 -7.72 11.24 -18.61
#